data_12402e61ee5514a6c926053ea07a496a
#
_entry.id   12402e61ee5514a6c926053ea07a496a
#
_cell.length_a   1.000
_cell.length_b   1.000
_cell.length_c   1.000
_cell.angle_alpha   90.00
_cell.angle_beta   90.00
_cell.angle_gamma   90.00
#
_symmetry.space_group_name_H-M   'P 1'
#
loop_
_entity.id
_entity.type
_entity.pdbx_description
1 polymer ?
#
loop_
_entity_poly.entity_id
_entity_poly.type
_entity_poly.pdbx_seq_one_letter_code
_entity_poly.pdbx_strand_id
1 'polypeptide(L)'
;GFCPIGVSGLGVQRDVFTNLLHNGSKIAGDRFWSIVGYFNAVRELAGGRALVEQDIVGKLNRIAKEEGIPARPINAVELSSRMVSSDLPILLDQLEGSKRGDSGCIDVLLTTSMFGTGVDVDRLNIMFVGGQPKTTAQYIQATGRVGRDKGAIVATYLRGSRPRDLDHYERFLSYHLQ
;
A
#
# COMPACT_ATOMS: atom_id res chain seq x y z
N GLY A 1 18.60 -1.66 -0.16
CA GLY A 1 17.80 -0.45 0.06
C GLY A 1 18.23 0.68 -0.87
N PHE A 2 17.34 1.63 -1.10
CA PHE A 2 17.59 2.80 -1.93
C PHE A 2 17.35 4.07 -1.09
N CYS A 3 18.32 4.99 -1.08
CA CYS A 3 18.23 6.28 -0.40
C CYS A 3 18.27 7.40 -1.45
N PRO A 4 17.14 7.99 -1.84
CA PRO A 4 17.13 9.07 -2.81
C PRO A 4 17.70 10.36 -2.20
N ILE A 5 18.62 10.99 -2.90
CA ILE A 5 19.23 12.26 -2.49
C ILE A 5 18.47 13.41 -3.17
N GLY A 6 18.14 14.46 -2.41
CA GLY A 6 17.51 15.67 -2.94
C GLY A 6 16.01 15.57 -3.26
N VAL A 7 15.35 14.50 -2.87
CA VAL A 7 13.89 14.32 -3.04
C VAL A 7 13.19 14.36 -1.68
N SER A 8 12.08 15.08 -1.59
CA SER A 8 11.29 15.09 -0.35
C SER A 8 10.71 13.71 -0.03
N GLY A 9 10.57 13.39 1.26
CA GLY A 9 9.99 12.10 1.68
C GLY A 9 8.59 11.83 1.12
N LEU A 10 7.78 12.88 0.96
CA LEU A 10 6.46 12.76 0.29
C LEU A 10 6.61 12.47 -1.20
N GLY A 11 7.59 13.09 -1.86
CA GLY A 11 7.90 12.83 -3.27
C GLY A 11 8.28 11.37 -3.51
N VAL A 12 9.12 10.81 -2.64
CA VAL A 12 9.51 9.37 -2.70
C VAL A 12 8.28 8.47 -2.53
N GLN A 13 7.46 8.72 -1.52
CA GLN A 13 6.24 7.93 -1.27
C GLN A 13 5.30 7.99 -2.48
N ARG A 14 5.04 9.20 -3.01
CA ARG A 14 4.24 9.41 -4.22
C ARG A 14 4.78 8.58 -5.38
N ASP A 15 6.07 8.65 -5.63
CA ASP A 15 6.69 8.02 -6.79
C ASP A 15 6.70 6.50 -6.68
N VAL A 16 7.03 5.95 -5.52
CA VAL A 16 6.96 4.50 -5.28
C VAL A 16 5.53 4.00 -5.42
N PHE A 17 4.57 4.66 -4.79
CA PHE A 17 3.16 4.26 -4.83
C PHE A 17 2.60 4.32 -6.26
N THR A 18 2.88 5.42 -6.99
CA THR A 18 2.48 5.58 -8.40
C THR A 18 3.07 4.47 -9.27
N ASN A 19 4.37 4.18 -9.12
CA ASN A 19 5.04 3.15 -9.91
C ASN A 19 4.49 1.75 -9.62
N LEU A 20 4.18 1.42 -8.37
CA LEU A 20 3.57 0.14 -8.00
C LEU A 20 2.18 -0.01 -8.62
N LEU A 21 1.32 1.02 -8.55
CA LEU A 21 -0.01 1.00 -9.17
C LEU A 21 0.06 0.91 -10.70
N HIS A 22 0.93 1.72 -11.31
CA HIS A 22 1.06 1.77 -12.77
C HIS A 22 1.61 0.46 -13.34
N ASN A 23 2.74 -0.01 -12.83
CA ASN A 23 3.35 -1.24 -13.33
C ASN A 23 2.56 -2.48 -12.94
N GLY A 24 1.96 -2.52 -11.74
CA GLY A 24 1.05 -3.58 -11.33
C GLY A 24 -0.13 -3.74 -12.28
N SER A 25 -0.67 -2.61 -12.77
CA SER A 25 -1.78 -2.63 -13.73
C SER A 25 -1.41 -3.20 -15.11
N LYS A 26 -0.14 -3.25 -15.46
CA LYS A 26 0.36 -3.83 -16.73
C LYS A 26 0.51 -5.36 -16.65
N ILE A 27 0.53 -5.92 -15.46
CA ILE A 27 0.62 -7.36 -15.25
C ILE A 27 -0.76 -7.99 -15.48
N ALA A 28 -0.81 -9.11 -16.21
CA ALA A 28 -2.06 -9.80 -16.48
C ALA A 28 -2.71 -10.37 -15.21
N GLY A 29 -4.03 -10.29 -15.12
CA GLY A 29 -4.84 -10.78 -13.99
C GLY A 29 -5.00 -9.75 -12.88
N ASP A 30 -5.62 -10.17 -11.77
CA ASP A 30 -6.05 -9.27 -10.68
C ASP A 30 -5.02 -9.09 -9.56
N ARG A 31 -4.00 -9.94 -9.53
CA ARG A 31 -3.08 -10.08 -8.40
C ARG A 31 -2.27 -8.84 -8.07
N PHE A 32 -1.88 -8.07 -9.06
CA PHE A 32 -1.08 -6.85 -8.91
C PHE A 32 -1.88 -5.59 -9.24
N TRP A 33 -3.22 -5.71 -9.30
CA TRP A 33 -4.08 -4.58 -9.61
C TRP A 33 -4.26 -3.63 -8.43
N SER A 34 -4.46 -4.19 -7.24
CA SER A 34 -4.72 -3.43 -6.02
C SER A 34 -3.47 -3.31 -5.15
N ILE A 35 -3.33 -2.18 -4.46
CA ILE A 35 -2.25 -1.93 -3.52
C ILE A 35 -2.79 -1.72 -2.11
N VAL A 36 -2.13 -2.31 -1.13
CA VAL A 36 -2.35 -2.04 0.29
C VAL A 36 -1.37 -0.98 0.76
N GLY A 37 -1.86 0.14 1.28
CA GLY A 37 -1.06 1.17 1.95
C GLY A 37 -1.17 1.01 3.47
N TYR A 38 -0.16 0.44 4.11
CA TYR A 38 -0.11 0.27 5.56
C TYR A 38 0.58 1.45 6.24
N PHE A 39 -0.05 1.99 7.29
CA PHE A 39 0.46 3.12 8.08
C PHE A 39 0.41 2.81 9.57
N ASN A 40 1.37 3.35 10.32
CA ASN A 40 1.49 3.07 11.77
C ASN A 40 0.47 3.81 12.63
N ALA A 41 -0.16 4.86 12.10
CA ALA A 41 -1.14 5.67 12.80
C ALA A 41 -2.20 6.23 11.85
N VAL A 42 -3.40 6.47 12.38
CA VAL A 42 -4.52 7.04 11.61
C VAL A 42 -4.18 8.41 11.01
N ARG A 43 -3.36 9.23 11.71
CA ARG A 43 -2.89 10.51 11.17
C ARG A 43 -2.00 10.34 9.94
N GLU A 44 -1.14 9.31 9.94
CA GLU A 44 -0.28 9.00 8.79
C GLU A 44 -1.09 8.43 7.62
N LEU A 45 -2.09 7.62 7.92
CA LEU A 45 -3.05 7.12 6.94
C LEU A 45 -3.81 8.25 6.27
N ALA A 46 -4.28 9.25 7.03
CA ALA A 46 -4.93 10.43 6.46
C ALA A 46 -4.00 11.20 5.50
N GLY A 47 -2.71 11.32 5.85
CA GLY A 47 -1.69 11.87 4.95
C GLY A 47 -1.50 11.01 3.69
N GLY A 48 -1.50 9.69 3.82
CA GLY A 48 -1.46 8.74 2.71
C GLY A 48 -2.67 8.87 1.79
N ARG A 49 -3.87 9.05 2.37
CA ARG A 49 -5.10 9.29 1.62
C ARG A 49 -5.04 10.57 0.80
N ALA A 50 -4.63 11.68 1.44
CA ALA A 50 -4.45 12.95 0.74
C ALA A 50 -3.43 12.82 -0.41
N LEU A 51 -2.33 12.09 -0.19
CA LEU A 51 -1.32 11.83 -1.22
C LEU A 51 -1.90 11.07 -2.40
N VAL A 52 -2.75 10.05 -2.16
CA VAL A 52 -3.44 9.30 -3.24
C VAL A 52 -4.34 10.22 -4.04
N GLU A 53 -5.22 10.95 -3.36
CA GLU A 53 -6.26 11.76 -3.99
C GLU A 53 -5.70 12.99 -4.74
N GLN A 54 -4.68 13.63 -4.19
CA GLN A 54 -4.17 14.90 -4.73
C GLN A 54 -2.99 14.72 -5.70
N ASP A 55 -2.06 13.82 -5.40
CA ASP A 55 -0.80 13.72 -6.14
C ASP A 55 -0.69 12.48 -7.03
N ILE A 56 -1.06 11.30 -6.48
CA ILE A 56 -0.87 10.02 -7.18
C ILE A 56 -1.82 9.91 -8.36
N VAL A 57 -3.09 10.24 -8.19
CA VAL A 57 -4.09 10.24 -9.27
C VAL A 57 -3.65 11.19 -10.40
N GLY A 58 -3.23 12.40 -10.05
CA GLY A 58 -2.72 13.37 -11.03
C GLY A 58 -1.50 12.87 -11.79
N LYS A 59 -0.58 12.19 -11.10
CA LYS A 59 0.61 11.61 -11.73
C LYS A 59 0.27 10.42 -12.63
N LEU A 60 -0.63 9.54 -12.21
CA LEU A 60 -1.12 8.42 -13.02
C LEU A 60 -1.80 8.92 -14.31
N ASN A 61 -2.63 9.95 -14.22
CA ASN A 61 -3.29 10.55 -15.38
C ASN A 61 -2.27 11.15 -16.38
N ARG A 62 -1.21 11.77 -15.87
CA ARG A 62 -0.13 12.29 -16.72
C ARG A 62 0.61 11.16 -17.44
N ILE A 63 0.99 10.10 -16.72
CA ILE A 63 1.64 8.93 -17.31
C ILE A 63 0.74 8.30 -18.38
N ALA A 64 -0.54 8.13 -18.08
CA ALA A 64 -1.51 7.57 -19.04
C ALA A 64 -1.58 8.41 -20.33
N LYS A 65 -1.57 9.75 -20.20
CA LYS A 65 -1.53 10.66 -21.35
C LYS A 65 -0.23 10.53 -22.15
N GLU A 66 0.92 10.44 -21.47
CA GLU A 66 2.23 10.26 -22.11
C GLU A 66 2.35 8.92 -22.84
N GLU A 67 1.76 7.87 -22.28
CA GLU A 67 1.74 6.53 -22.89
C GLU A 67 0.59 6.32 -23.91
N GLY A 68 -0.32 7.26 -24.06
CA GLY A 68 -1.46 7.16 -24.97
C GLY A 68 -2.50 6.12 -24.57
N ILE A 69 -2.61 5.82 -23.25
CA ILE A 69 -3.54 4.85 -22.69
C ILE A 69 -4.66 5.55 -21.92
N PRO A 70 -5.83 4.91 -21.73
CA PRO A 70 -6.91 5.47 -20.92
C PRO A 70 -6.46 5.71 -19.47
N ALA A 71 -6.90 6.84 -18.90
CA ALA A 71 -6.70 7.12 -17.49
C ALA A 71 -7.45 6.09 -16.63
N ARG A 72 -6.78 5.57 -15.59
CA ARG A 72 -7.37 4.63 -14.64
C ARG A 72 -8.02 5.42 -13.49
N PRO A 73 -9.34 5.33 -13.29
CA PRO A 73 -9.96 5.83 -12.08
C PRO A 73 -9.42 5.06 -10.87
N ILE A 74 -9.17 5.74 -9.77
CA ILE A 74 -8.65 5.13 -8.55
C ILE A 74 -9.73 5.16 -7.47
N ASN A 75 -10.21 4.00 -7.07
CA ASN A 75 -11.08 3.80 -5.93
C ASN A 75 -10.23 3.49 -4.69
N ALA A 76 -10.11 4.46 -3.78
CA ALA A 76 -9.36 4.35 -2.55
C ALA A 76 -10.28 4.22 -1.34
N VAL A 77 -10.10 3.16 -0.56
CA VAL A 77 -10.91 2.87 0.63
C VAL A 77 -10.02 2.79 1.87
N GLU A 78 -10.55 3.22 3.00
CA GLU A 78 -9.88 3.18 4.31
C GLU A 78 -10.38 2.02 5.15
N LEU A 79 -9.45 1.24 5.74
CA LEU A 79 -9.69 0.26 6.78
C LEU A 79 -8.92 0.67 8.04
N SER A 80 -9.60 1.37 8.95
CA SER A 80 -9.00 1.83 10.20
C SER A 80 -10.00 1.72 11.36
N SER A 81 -9.57 2.05 12.56
CA SER A 81 -10.43 2.10 13.75
C SER A 81 -11.59 3.11 13.65
N ARG A 82 -11.64 3.91 12.60
CA ARG A 82 -12.76 4.83 12.32
C ARG A 82 -13.90 4.16 11.57
N MET A 83 -13.65 2.98 10.97
CA MET A 83 -14.68 2.23 10.26
C MET A 83 -15.70 1.68 11.24
N VAL A 84 -16.97 1.76 10.86
CA VAL A 84 -18.05 1.11 11.63
C VAL A 84 -17.95 -0.41 11.44
N SER A 85 -18.09 -1.16 12.52
CA SER A 85 -17.90 -2.63 12.49
C SER A 85 -18.84 -3.35 11.52
N SER A 86 -20.03 -2.80 11.23
CA SER A 86 -20.96 -3.34 10.24
C SER A 86 -20.45 -3.24 8.80
N ASP A 87 -19.54 -2.33 8.50
CA ASP A 87 -19.06 -2.07 7.15
C ASP A 87 -17.87 -2.96 6.77
N LEU A 88 -17.22 -3.56 7.78
CA LEU A 88 -16.07 -4.45 7.55
C LEU A 88 -16.39 -5.66 6.68
N PRO A 89 -17.46 -6.44 6.93
CA PRO A 89 -17.82 -7.56 6.07
C PRO A 89 -18.09 -7.12 4.63
N ILE A 90 -18.78 -6.00 4.44
CA ILE A 90 -19.09 -5.44 3.11
C ILE A 90 -17.80 -5.10 2.36
N LEU A 91 -16.85 -4.48 3.05
CA LEU A 91 -15.54 -4.14 2.48
C LEU A 91 -14.76 -5.41 2.09
N LEU A 92 -14.77 -6.44 2.93
CA LEU A 92 -14.09 -7.70 2.65
C LEU A 92 -14.72 -8.41 1.45
N ASP A 93 -16.04 -8.54 1.40
CA ASP A 93 -16.76 -9.10 0.26
C ASP A 93 -16.45 -8.33 -1.03
N GLN A 94 -16.36 -7.01 -0.96
CA GLN A 94 -16.00 -6.18 -2.12
C GLN A 94 -14.53 -6.40 -2.52
N LEU A 95 -13.61 -6.55 -1.57
CA LEU A 95 -12.21 -6.84 -1.85
C LEU A 95 -12.02 -8.21 -2.49
N GLU A 96 -12.79 -9.23 -2.09
CA GLU A 96 -12.71 -10.58 -2.63
C GLU A 96 -13.46 -10.72 -3.97
N GLY A 97 -14.66 -10.16 -4.04
CA GLY A 97 -15.59 -10.38 -5.14
C GLY A 97 -15.34 -9.52 -6.37
N SER A 98 -14.76 -8.32 -6.23
CA SER A 98 -14.54 -7.43 -7.36
C SER A 98 -13.28 -7.78 -8.13
N LYS A 99 -13.38 -7.70 -9.46
CA LYS A 99 -12.26 -7.95 -10.39
C LYS A 99 -11.72 -6.65 -10.97
N ARG A 100 -10.56 -6.75 -11.54
CA ARG A 100 -9.92 -5.69 -12.32
C ARG A 100 -10.90 -5.07 -13.33
N GLY A 101 -11.12 -3.76 -13.22
CA GLY A 101 -11.98 -3.00 -14.14
C GLY A 101 -13.45 -2.98 -13.76
N ASP A 102 -13.89 -3.71 -12.75
CA ASP A 102 -15.25 -3.58 -12.23
C ASP A 102 -15.44 -2.21 -11.58
N SER A 103 -16.65 -1.65 -11.67
CA SER A 103 -16.98 -0.34 -11.10
C SER A 103 -16.83 -0.26 -9.59
N GLY A 104 -16.86 -1.41 -8.90
CA GLY A 104 -16.67 -1.53 -7.46
C GLY A 104 -15.26 -1.98 -7.06
N CYS A 105 -14.33 -2.19 -8.00
CA CYS A 105 -13.01 -2.66 -7.68
C CYS A 105 -12.25 -1.66 -6.80
N ILE A 106 -11.70 -2.14 -5.69
CA ILE A 106 -10.85 -1.34 -4.81
C ILE A 106 -9.43 -1.38 -5.35
N ASP A 107 -8.92 -0.20 -5.75
CA ASP A 107 -7.57 -0.05 -6.29
C ASP A 107 -6.54 0.20 -5.19
N VAL A 108 -6.93 0.93 -4.14
CA VAL A 108 -6.08 1.29 -3.02
C VAL A 108 -6.81 1.01 -1.71
N LEU A 109 -6.26 0.11 -0.90
CA LEU A 109 -6.71 -0.12 0.47
C LEU A 109 -5.74 0.56 1.44
N LEU A 110 -6.17 1.67 2.06
CA LEU A 110 -5.38 2.36 3.08
C LEU A 110 -5.73 1.81 4.46
N THR A 111 -4.74 1.35 5.21
CA THR A 111 -5.00 0.66 6.48
C THR A 111 -3.96 0.94 7.55
N THR A 112 -4.29 0.59 8.79
CA THR A 112 -3.41 0.59 9.96
C THR A 112 -3.26 -0.82 10.52
N SER A 113 -2.92 -0.96 11.80
CA SER A 113 -2.78 -2.26 12.49
C SER A 113 -4.00 -3.19 12.38
N MET A 114 -5.17 -2.68 12.02
CA MET A 114 -6.37 -3.51 11.78
C MET A 114 -6.18 -4.48 10.60
N PHE A 115 -5.28 -4.20 9.67
CA PHE A 115 -4.96 -5.13 8.58
C PHE A 115 -4.45 -6.49 9.09
N GLY A 116 -3.80 -6.52 10.26
CA GLY A 116 -3.33 -7.75 10.91
C GLY A 116 -4.44 -8.65 11.45
N THR A 117 -5.68 -8.15 11.59
CA THR A 117 -6.80 -8.86 12.19
C THR A 117 -7.88 -9.18 11.14
N GLY A 118 -7.86 -10.41 10.59
CA GLY A 118 -8.99 -10.93 9.82
C GLY A 118 -9.07 -10.60 8.34
N VAL A 119 -8.19 -9.77 7.78
CA VAL A 119 -8.14 -9.55 6.32
C VAL A 119 -7.38 -10.70 5.68
N ASP A 120 -8.07 -11.44 4.84
CA ASP A 120 -7.53 -12.59 4.09
C ASP A 120 -8.04 -12.54 2.65
N VAL A 121 -7.34 -11.83 1.80
CA VAL A 121 -7.75 -11.59 0.40
C VAL A 121 -6.61 -11.96 -0.54
N ASP A 122 -6.76 -13.05 -1.25
CA ASP A 122 -5.71 -13.67 -2.09
C ASP A 122 -5.19 -12.79 -3.22
N ARG A 123 -6.00 -11.86 -3.71
CA ARG A 123 -5.63 -10.98 -4.82
C ARG A 123 -4.74 -9.80 -4.41
N LEU A 124 -4.48 -9.61 -3.11
CA LEU A 124 -3.63 -8.52 -2.63
C LEU A 124 -2.17 -8.95 -2.63
N ASN A 125 -1.42 -8.54 -3.65
CA ASN A 125 -0.01 -8.92 -3.81
C ASN A 125 0.95 -7.73 -3.87
N ILE A 126 0.47 -6.51 -3.66
CA ILE A 126 1.31 -5.32 -3.54
C ILE A 126 1.00 -4.63 -2.21
N MET A 127 2.05 -4.33 -1.45
CA MET A 127 1.93 -3.55 -0.23
C MET A 127 2.98 -2.43 -0.18
N PHE A 128 2.54 -1.26 0.21
CA PHE A 128 3.39 -0.15 0.63
C PHE A 128 3.31 -0.01 2.15
N VAL A 129 4.45 0.00 2.84
CA VAL A 129 4.54 0.17 4.29
C VAL A 129 5.13 1.54 4.61
N GLY A 130 4.33 2.44 5.17
CA GLY A 130 4.68 3.82 5.50
C GLY A 130 5.42 3.97 6.84
N GLY A 131 6.66 3.53 6.89
CA GLY A 131 7.50 3.48 8.10
C GLY A 131 7.45 2.13 8.81
N GLN A 132 8.50 1.83 9.57
CA GLN A 132 8.58 0.58 10.33
C GLN A 132 7.46 0.50 11.39
N PRO A 133 6.69 -0.60 11.44
CA PRO A 133 5.78 -0.88 12.54
C PRO A 133 6.48 -0.91 13.91
N LYS A 134 5.71 -0.80 14.99
CA LYS A 134 6.28 -0.69 16.34
C LYS A 134 7.13 -1.90 16.74
N THR A 135 6.76 -3.08 16.25
CA THR A 135 7.49 -4.34 16.49
C THR A 135 7.69 -5.12 15.20
N THR A 136 8.71 -5.97 15.15
CA THR A 136 8.96 -6.89 14.04
C THR A 136 7.76 -7.84 13.85
N ALA A 137 7.13 -8.29 14.93
CA ALA A 137 5.93 -9.12 14.87
C ALA A 137 4.78 -8.41 14.13
N GLN A 138 4.55 -7.12 14.39
CA GLN A 138 3.54 -6.35 13.65
C GLN A 138 3.90 -6.22 12.16
N TYR A 139 5.19 -6.04 11.84
CA TYR A 139 5.64 -6.01 10.45
C TYR A 139 5.34 -7.34 9.76
N ILE A 140 5.73 -8.47 10.36
CA ILE A 140 5.50 -9.81 9.81
C ILE A 140 3.99 -10.10 9.68
N GLN A 141 3.18 -9.75 10.69
CA GLN A 141 1.74 -9.94 10.65
C GLN A 141 1.06 -9.13 9.56
N ALA A 142 1.50 -7.90 9.33
CA ALA A 142 0.94 -7.05 8.28
C ALA A 142 1.38 -7.53 6.89
N THR A 143 2.67 -7.75 6.67
CA THR A 143 3.21 -8.15 5.37
C THR A 143 2.84 -9.57 4.98
N GLY A 144 2.65 -10.47 5.95
CA GLY A 144 2.18 -11.84 5.74
C GLY A 144 0.71 -11.95 5.29
N ARG A 145 -0.01 -10.82 5.18
CA ARG A 145 -1.38 -10.76 4.65
C ARG A 145 -1.45 -10.52 3.15
N VAL A 146 -0.32 -10.31 2.49
CA VAL A 146 -0.25 -10.17 1.04
C VAL A 146 0.59 -11.29 0.44
N GLY A 147 0.21 -11.75 -0.74
CA GLY A 147 0.98 -12.72 -1.51
C GLY A 147 0.97 -14.15 -0.98
N ARG A 148 -0.10 -14.59 -0.34
CA ARG A 148 -0.20 -15.92 0.29
C ARG A 148 0.09 -17.08 -0.64
N ASP A 149 -0.38 -17.00 -1.89
CA ASP A 149 -0.25 -18.13 -2.83
C ASP A 149 1.03 -18.14 -3.67
N LYS A 150 1.47 -16.96 -4.13
CA LYS A 150 2.48 -16.88 -5.21
C LYS A 150 3.45 -15.72 -5.07
N GLY A 151 3.61 -15.19 -3.88
CA GLY A 151 4.52 -14.09 -3.58
C GLY A 151 3.91 -12.71 -3.78
N ALA A 152 4.50 -11.73 -3.11
CA ALA A 152 4.09 -10.34 -3.11
C ALA A 152 5.28 -9.39 -3.27
N ILE A 153 4.96 -8.14 -3.60
CA ILE A 153 5.89 -7.02 -3.54
C ILE A 153 5.56 -6.19 -2.32
N VAL A 154 6.50 -6.09 -1.38
CA VAL A 154 6.37 -5.21 -0.22
C VAL A 154 7.43 -4.12 -0.32
N ALA A 155 6.98 -2.87 -0.49
CA ALA A 155 7.84 -1.70 -0.51
C ALA A 155 7.74 -0.97 0.84
N THR A 156 8.78 -1.05 1.66
CA THR A 156 8.84 -0.36 2.95
C THR A 156 9.58 0.96 2.81
N TYR A 157 8.89 2.06 3.10
CA TYR A 157 9.48 3.39 3.16
C TYR A 157 9.91 3.71 4.59
N LEU A 158 11.21 3.74 4.83
CA LEU A 158 11.82 4.09 6.10
C LEU A 158 12.26 5.56 6.11
N ARG A 159 11.88 6.30 7.15
CA ARG A 159 12.19 7.73 7.29
C ARG A 159 13.48 7.90 8.08
N GLY A 160 14.53 8.45 7.46
CA GLY A 160 15.81 8.69 8.13
C GLY A 160 15.73 9.65 9.34
N SER A 161 14.67 10.48 9.42
CA SER A 161 14.40 11.34 10.57
C SER A 161 13.75 10.63 11.77
N ARG A 162 13.39 9.35 11.63
CA ARG A 162 12.81 8.54 12.71
C ARG A 162 13.84 7.53 13.23
N PRO A 163 14.25 7.61 14.50
CA PRO A 163 15.25 6.69 15.05
C PRO A 163 14.93 5.21 14.85
N ARG A 164 13.65 4.83 15.01
CA ARG A 164 13.21 3.44 14.79
C ARG A 164 13.36 3.00 13.33
N ASP A 165 12.99 3.83 12.38
CA ASP A 165 13.08 3.52 10.95
C ASP A 165 14.56 3.41 10.54
N LEU A 166 15.42 4.29 11.07
CA LEU A 166 16.85 4.28 10.82
C LEU A 166 17.51 3.02 11.41
N ASP A 167 17.19 2.66 12.65
CA ASP A 167 17.71 1.44 13.30
C ASP A 167 17.30 0.17 12.51
N HIS A 168 16.06 0.09 12.04
CA HIS A 168 15.63 -1.02 11.18
C HIS A 168 16.33 -1.04 9.82
N TYR A 169 16.62 0.10 9.24
CA TYR A 169 17.39 0.17 7.99
C TYR A 169 18.83 -0.33 8.19
N GLU A 170 19.50 0.15 9.23
CA GLU A 170 20.89 -0.20 9.52
C GLU A 170 21.06 -1.66 9.98
N ARG A 171 20.06 -2.20 10.68
CA ARG A 171 20.09 -3.56 11.25
C ARG A 171 19.10 -4.52 10.60
N PHE A 172 18.70 -4.27 9.38
CA PHE A 172 17.67 -5.04 8.69
C PHE A 172 17.91 -6.56 8.74
N LEU A 173 19.12 -7.00 8.45
CA LEU A 173 19.47 -8.43 8.51
C LEU A 173 19.34 -9.02 9.91
N SER A 174 19.73 -8.28 10.95
CA SER A 174 19.61 -8.74 12.34
C SER A 174 18.17 -8.93 12.78
N TYR A 175 17.24 -8.11 12.26
CA TYR A 175 15.81 -8.20 12.57
C TYR A 175 15.09 -9.33 11.82
N HIS A 176 15.61 -9.77 10.67
CA HIS A 176 14.93 -10.72 9.79
C HIS A 176 15.61 -12.10 9.70
N LEU A 177 16.82 -12.28 10.27
CA LEU A 177 17.54 -13.55 10.29
C LEU A 177 17.46 -14.29 11.64
N GLN A 178 16.69 -13.78 12.63
CA GLN A 178 16.47 -14.42 13.92
C GLN A 178 15.28 -15.35 13.91
#